data_66f103dd2a729c2946d546de537acb09
#
_entry.id   66f103dd2a729c2946d546de537acb09
#
_cell.length_a   1.000
_cell.length_b   1.000
_cell.length_c   1.000
_cell.angle_alpha   90.00
_cell.angle_beta   90.00
_cell.angle_gamma   90.00
#
_symmetry.space_group_name_H-M   'P 1'
#
loop_
_entity.id
_entity.type
_entity.pdbx_description
1 polymer ?
#
loop_
_entity_poly.entity_id
_entity_poly.type
_entity_poly.pdbx_seq_one_letter_code
_entity_poly.pdbx_strand_id
1 'polypeptide(L)'
;MKTYIGVDLGGTNVRVAKVDETGAILQIVKEPTEIGKGVEQVVSKIISMIERIEGYEAVAGIGMGVPGPVDTKNGKMILATNLPGFEGYPIASRIEEHFHVPTFLDNDVNVAGMGEALQGAGKGKDIVYYVTISTGIGGALVVNQKVIAGRNGHAGEIANLIIDRNREKVNYLNVGAVENEASGTAITRKGKAAFGEDAVQHAGDVFDLARKGNAKALEICDAVAYDQIGRAHV
;
A
#
# COMPACT_ATOMS: atom_id res chain seq x y z
N MET A 1 -13.44 23.55 -12.44
CA MET A 1 -13.27 22.32 -11.66
C MET A 1 -11.78 22.05 -11.62
N LYS A 2 -11.17 21.92 -10.43
CA LYS A 2 -9.76 21.61 -10.28
C LYS A 2 -9.52 20.11 -10.54
N THR A 3 -8.42 19.81 -11.17
CA THR A 3 -7.97 18.42 -11.38
C THR A 3 -6.58 18.23 -10.80
N TYR A 4 -6.24 16.99 -10.49
CA TYR A 4 -5.00 16.59 -9.84
C TYR A 4 -4.48 15.31 -10.50
N ILE A 5 -3.19 15.06 -10.37
CA ILE A 5 -2.60 13.77 -10.72
C ILE A 5 -2.36 12.98 -9.43
N GLY A 6 -2.77 11.72 -9.43
CA GLY A 6 -2.39 10.71 -8.44
C GLY A 6 -1.40 9.72 -9.05
N VAL A 7 -0.31 9.46 -8.34
CA VAL A 7 0.69 8.43 -8.71
C VAL A 7 0.74 7.37 -7.62
N ASP A 8 0.51 6.11 -7.99
CA ASP A 8 0.72 4.94 -7.14
C ASP A 8 1.96 4.19 -7.65
N LEU A 9 3.07 4.34 -6.95
CA LEU A 9 4.36 3.74 -7.30
C LEU A 9 4.63 2.49 -6.45
N GLY A 10 4.37 1.33 -7.01
CA GLY A 10 4.74 0.05 -6.39
C GLY A 10 5.97 -0.58 -7.03
N GLY A 11 6.53 -1.60 -6.39
CA GLY A 11 7.70 -2.33 -6.91
C GLY A 11 7.46 -3.05 -8.24
N THR A 12 6.21 -3.45 -8.52
CA THR A 12 5.84 -4.19 -9.73
C THR A 12 5.18 -3.30 -10.79
N ASN A 13 4.28 -2.43 -10.37
CA ASN A 13 3.52 -1.57 -11.27
C ASN A 13 3.54 -0.12 -10.75
N VAL A 14 3.48 0.81 -11.69
CA VAL A 14 3.16 2.22 -11.44
C VAL A 14 1.82 2.55 -12.11
N ARG A 15 0.99 3.32 -11.41
CA ARG A 15 -0.27 3.86 -11.93
C ARG A 15 -0.25 5.37 -11.84
N VAL A 16 -0.76 6.02 -12.87
CA VAL A 16 -0.96 7.47 -12.92
C VAL A 16 -2.41 7.72 -13.26
N ALA A 17 -3.10 8.51 -12.46
CA ALA A 17 -4.50 8.84 -12.67
C ALA A 17 -4.71 10.34 -12.61
N LYS A 18 -5.60 10.86 -13.46
CA LYS A 18 -6.19 12.20 -13.31
C LYS A 18 -7.48 12.07 -12.52
N VAL A 19 -7.60 12.88 -11.48
CA VAL A 19 -8.78 12.92 -10.62
C VAL A 19 -9.31 14.36 -10.53
N ASP A 20 -10.59 14.51 -10.32
CA ASP A 20 -11.20 15.80 -10.02
C ASP A 20 -11.26 16.06 -8.51
N GLU A 21 -11.73 17.23 -8.13
CA GLU A 21 -11.88 17.66 -6.72
C GLU A 21 -12.92 16.85 -5.95
N THR A 22 -13.73 16.01 -6.61
CA THR A 22 -14.66 15.09 -5.97
C THR A 22 -14.05 13.71 -5.72
N GLY A 23 -12.82 13.45 -6.24
CA GLY A 23 -12.15 12.17 -6.20
C GLY A 23 -12.53 11.23 -7.34
N ALA A 24 -13.31 11.68 -8.32
CA ALA A 24 -13.64 10.88 -9.50
C ALA A 24 -12.41 10.71 -10.40
N ILE A 25 -12.12 9.48 -10.80
CA ILE A 25 -11.03 9.15 -11.73
C ILE A 25 -11.51 9.46 -13.15
N LEU A 26 -10.84 10.42 -13.79
CA LEU A 26 -11.14 10.87 -15.16
C LEU A 26 -10.35 10.08 -16.21
N GLN A 27 -9.11 9.72 -15.90
CA GLN A 27 -8.22 8.94 -16.76
C GLN A 27 -7.23 8.17 -15.90
N ILE A 28 -6.80 6.99 -16.34
CA ILE A 28 -5.78 6.18 -15.67
C ILE A 28 -4.86 5.51 -16.69
N VAL A 29 -3.57 5.49 -16.38
CA VAL A 29 -2.53 4.78 -17.13
C VAL A 29 -1.80 3.87 -16.14
N LYS A 30 -1.54 2.63 -16.55
CA LYS A 30 -0.82 1.63 -15.73
C LYS A 30 0.28 1.00 -16.56
N GLU A 31 1.48 0.88 -15.96
CA GLU A 31 2.63 0.21 -16.55
C GLU A 31 3.43 -0.58 -15.51
N PRO A 32 4.25 -1.55 -15.94
CA PRO A 32 5.26 -2.16 -15.08
C PRO A 32 6.26 -1.10 -14.60
N THR A 33 6.64 -1.14 -13.32
CA THR A 33 7.64 -0.21 -12.74
C THR A 33 9.01 -0.41 -13.37
N GLU A 34 9.40 -1.67 -13.65
CA GLU A 34 10.70 -2.03 -14.22
C GLU A 34 11.88 -1.51 -13.37
N ILE A 35 11.78 -1.66 -12.05
CA ILE A 35 12.74 -1.12 -11.09
C ILE A 35 14.20 -1.50 -11.37
N GLY A 36 14.45 -2.64 -12.03
CA GLY A 36 15.78 -3.08 -12.46
C GLY A 36 16.49 -2.16 -13.46
N LYS A 37 15.75 -1.23 -14.07
CA LYS A 37 16.34 -0.21 -14.96
C LYS A 37 16.93 1.00 -14.20
N GLY A 38 16.75 1.06 -12.89
CA GLY A 38 17.27 2.13 -12.03
C GLY A 38 16.29 3.29 -11.83
N VAL A 39 16.56 4.09 -10.80
CA VAL A 39 15.68 5.15 -10.29
C VAL A 39 15.35 6.20 -11.37
N GLU A 40 16.36 6.71 -12.07
CA GLU A 40 16.16 7.75 -13.09
C GLU A 40 15.25 7.28 -14.23
N GLN A 41 15.32 6.01 -14.60
CA GLN A 41 14.47 5.44 -15.64
C GLN A 41 13.02 5.31 -15.16
N VAL A 42 12.82 4.94 -13.89
CA VAL A 42 11.48 4.88 -13.28
C VAL A 42 10.88 6.28 -13.18
N VAL A 43 11.64 7.27 -12.74
CA VAL A 43 11.18 8.67 -12.65
C VAL A 43 10.84 9.22 -14.05
N SER A 44 11.71 9.00 -15.05
CA SER A 44 11.43 9.39 -16.43
C SER A 44 10.17 8.72 -16.99
N LYS A 45 9.92 7.46 -16.62
CA LYS A 45 8.69 6.76 -16.97
C LYS A 45 7.47 7.42 -16.32
N ILE A 46 7.51 7.74 -15.02
CA ILE A 46 6.41 8.44 -14.34
C ILE A 46 6.11 9.77 -15.03
N ILE A 47 7.13 10.55 -15.35
CA ILE A 47 7.00 11.82 -16.10
C ILE A 47 6.28 11.56 -17.43
N SER A 48 6.76 10.63 -18.24
CA SER A 48 6.14 10.27 -19.53
C SER A 48 4.70 9.77 -19.38
N MET A 49 4.39 9.05 -18.29
CA MET A 49 3.00 8.61 -18.03
C MET A 49 2.09 9.79 -17.68
N ILE A 50 2.57 10.77 -16.92
CA ILE A 50 1.81 12.00 -16.61
C ILE A 50 1.57 12.81 -17.88
N GLU A 51 2.58 12.98 -18.75
CA GLU A 51 2.47 13.70 -20.02
C GLU A 51 1.47 13.09 -21.02
N ARG A 52 1.10 11.81 -20.85
CA ARG A 52 0.04 11.14 -21.63
C ARG A 52 -1.37 11.34 -21.07
N ILE A 53 -1.49 11.96 -19.92
CA ILE A 53 -2.80 12.34 -19.36
C ILE A 53 -3.29 13.60 -20.05
N GLU A 54 -4.49 13.57 -20.58
CA GLU A 54 -5.08 14.71 -21.27
C GLU A 54 -5.23 15.92 -20.33
N GLY A 55 -4.66 17.07 -20.71
CA GLY A 55 -4.70 18.32 -19.94
C GLY A 55 -3.93 18.24 -18.62
N TYR A 56 -2.84 17.49 -18.59
CA TYR A 56 -1.94 17.43 -17.44
C TYR A 56 -1.31 18.78 -17.09
N GLU A 57 -1.16 19.68 -18.07
CA GLU A 57 -0.58 21.02 -17.91
C GLU A 57 -1.44 21.95 -17.02
N ALA A 58 -2.72 21.62 -16.86
CA ALA A 58 -3.67 22.42 -16.11
C ALA A 58 -4.04 21.84 -14.73
N VAL A 59 -3.32 20.81 -14.26
CA VAL A 59 -3.59 20.22 -12.94
C VAL A 59 -3.11 21.12 -11.81
N ALA A 60 -3.81 21.08 -10.68
CA ALA A 60 -3.51 21.93 -9.53
C ALA A 60 -2.40 21.37 -8.61
N GLY A 61 -2.01 20.10 -8.81
CA GLY A 61 -0.96 19.44 -8.03
C GLY A 61 -0.88 17.96 -8.31
N ILE A 62 0.17 17.34 -7.79
CA ILE A 62 0.48 15.90 -7.92
C ILE A 62 0.59 15.29 -6.53
N GLY A 63 -0.10 14.19 -6.27
CA GLY A 63 0.03 13.37 -5.07
C GLY A 63 0.61 12.00 -5.41
N MET A 64 1.58 11.53 -4.62
CA MET A 64 2.25 10.26 -4.84
C MET A 64 2.11 9.35 -3.61
N GLY A 65 1.64 8.12 -3.82
CA GLY A 65 1.69 7.03 -2.85
C GLY A 65 2.85 6.09 -3.16
N VAL A 66 3.68 5.78 -2.16
CA VAL A 66 4.83 4.89 -2.30
C VAL A 66 4.93 3.92 -1.12
N PRO A 67 5.49 2.71 -1.29
CA PRO A 67 5.65 1.78 -0.18
C PRO A 67 6.71 2.24 0.81
N GLY A 68 6.55 1.84 2.07
CA GLY A 68 7.51 2.07 3.15
C GLY A 68 7.38 3.43 3.83
N PRO A 69 8.20 3.68 4.87
CA PRO A 69 8.20 4.95 5.59
C PRO A 69 8.72 6.09 4.71
N VAL A 70 8.06 7.24 4.83
CA VAL A 70 8.25 8.42 4.01
C VAL A 70 8.56 9.63 4.88
N ASP A 71 9.53 10.43 4.48
CA ASP A 71 9.74 11.80 4.92
C ASP A 71 8.85 12.74 4.07
N THR A 72 7.62 12.90 4.50
CA THR A 72 6.62 13.70 3.77
C THR A 72 7.03 15.17 3.63
N LYS A 73 7.82 15.69 4.57
CA LYS A 73 8.30 17.07 4.57
C LYS A 73 9.32 17.33 3.46
N ASN A 74 10.20 16.37 3.21
CA ASN A 74 11.26 16.46 2.21
C ASN A 74 10.93 15.67 0.92
N GLY A 75 9.74 15.05 0.83
CA GLY A 75 9.25 14.35 -0.35
C GLY A 75 10.13 13.18 -0.80
N LYS A 76 10.61 12.35 0.14
CA LYS A 76 11.51 11.24 -0.13
C LYS A 76 11.20 10.00 0.72
N MET A 77 11.56 8.83 0.21
CA MET A 77 11.44 7.57 0.95
C MET A 77 12.57 7.45 1.97
N ILE A 78 12.25 7.05 3.20
CA ILE A 78 13.24 6.77 4.25
C ILE A 78 13.80 5.35 4.06
N LEU A 79 12.94 4.39 3.73
CA LEU A 79 13.28 3.01 3.43
C LEU A 79 12.46 2.54 2.23
N ALA A 80 13.09 1.89 1.28
CA ALA A 80 12.48 1.51 0.01
C ALA A 80 12.74 0.03 -0.34
N THR A 81 12.35 -0.89 0.54
CA THR A 81 12.63 -2.34 0.42
C THR A 81 12.24 -2.91 -0.96
N ASN A 82 11.11 -2.46 -1.52
CA ASN A 82 10.60 -2.92 -2.81
C ASN A 82 10.95 -2.00 -3.99
N LEU A 83 11.69 -0.92 -3.73
CA LEU A 83 12.10 0.09 -4.70
C LEU A 83 13.58 0.45 -4.48
N PRO A 84 14.52 -0.49 -4.68
CA PRO A 84 15.94 -0.26 -4.41
C PRO A 84 16.46 0.97 -5.14
N GLY A 85 17.23 1.79 -4.42
CA GLY A 85 17.81 3.05 -4.90
C GLY A 85 16.95 4.29 -4.67
N PHE A 86 15.70 4.13 -4.21
CA PHE A 86 14.83 5.27 -3.88
C PHE A 86 15.03 5.81 -2.46
N GLU A 87 15.82 5.14 -1.60
CA GLU A 87 16.14 5.67 -0.26
C GLU A 87 16.84 7.03 -0.37
N GLY A 88 16.21 8.04 0.21
CA GLY A 88 16.72 9.41 0.20
C GLY A 88 16.62 10.13 -1.14
N TYR A 89 16.19 9.46 -2.21
CA TYR A 89 16.01 10.09 -3.51
C TYR A 89 14.86 11.12 -3.47
N PRO A 90 15.07 12.38 -3.92
CA PRO A 90 14.10 13.47 -3.81
C PRO A 90 13.02 13.40 -4.90
N ILE A 91 12.27 12.30 -4.96
CA ILE A 91 11.33 12.03 -6.06
C ILE A 91 10.25 13.13 -6.19
N ALA A 92 9.72 13.64 -5.09
CA ALA A 92 8.70 14.69 -5.16
C ALA A 92 9.27 15.97 -5.78
N SER A 93 10.46 16.39 -5.36
CA SER A 93 11.11 17.58 -5.92
C SER A 93 11.42 17.40 -7.41
N ARG A 94 11.87 16.23 -7.84
CA ARG A 94 12.14 15.94 -9.26
C ARG A 94 10.89 16.05 -10.13
N ILE A 95 9.75 15.58 -9.64
CA ILE A 95 8.46 15.68 -10.33
C ILE A 95 7.96 17.13 -10.31
N GLU A 96 8.08 17.82 -9.16
CA GLU A 96 7.70 19.23 -9.02
C GLU A 96 8.49 20.16 -9.92
N GLU A 97 9.82 19.96 -10.01
CA GLU A 97 10.72 20.70 -10.92
C GLU A 97 10.34 20.53 -12.38
N HIS A 98 9.87 19.35 -12.79
CA HIS A 98 9.49 19.08 -14.18
C HIS A 98 8.13 19.69 -14.55
N PHE A 99 7.11 19.55 -13.68
CA PHE A 99 5.75 19.97 -13.99
C PHE A 99 5.38 21.38 -13.47
N HIS A 100 6.22 21.96 -12.61
CA HIS A 100 6.01 23.28 -11.99
C HIS A 100 4.70 23.37 -11.20
N VAL A 101 4.23 22.26 -10.62
CA VAL A 101 3.05 22.20 -9.75
C VAL A 101 3.42 21.54 -8.42
N PRO A 102 2.79 21.90 -7.29
CA PRO A 102 3.05 21.31 -5.98
C PRO A 102 2.95 19.79 -6.03
N THR A 103 3.99 19.11 -5.56
CA THR A 103 4.06 17.65 -5.54
C THR A 103 4.26 17.13 -4.12
N PHE A 104 3.39 16.22 -3.69
CA PHE A 104 3.37 15.64 -2.35
C PHE A 104 3.61 14.13 -2.42
N LEU A 105 4.31 13.62 -1.42
CA LEU A 105 4.62 12.19 -1.27
C LEU A 105 4.14 11.71 0.10
N ASP A 106 3.45 10.57 0.15
CA ASP A 106 3.13 9.87 1.39
C ASP A 106 3.20 8.35 1.18
N ASN A 107 3.12 7.61 2.28
CA ASN A 107 3.01 6.16 2.24
C ASN A 107 1.71 5.73 1.53
N ASP A 108 1.77 4.66 0.73
CA ASP A 108 0.65 4.13 -0.06
C ASP A 108 -0.56 3.74 0.80
N VAL A 109 -0.34 3.17 1.99
CA VAL A 109 -1.41 2.83 2.94
C VAL A 109 -2.04 4.08 3.53
N ASN A 110 -1.26 5.13 3.83
CA ASN A 110 -1.75 6.43 4.28
C ASN A 110 -2.63 7.08 3.21
N VAL A 111 -2.17 7.07 1.95
CA VAL A 111 -2.94 7.62 0.81
C VAL A 111 -4.25 6.85 0.61
N ALA A 112 -4.21 5.51 0.69
CA ALA A 112 -5.41 4.68 0.60
C ALA A 112 -6.37 4.95 1.75
N GLY A 113 -5.88 5.02 3.00
CA GLY A 113 -6.67 5.36 4.18
C GLY A 113 -7.33 6.73 4.09
N MET A 114 -6.61 7.73 3.55
CA MET A 114 -7.17 9.05 3.27
C MET A 114 -8.27 8.97 2.20
N GLY A 115 -8.06 8.20 1.13
CA GLY A 115 -9.06 7.97 0.09
C GLY A 115 -10.36 7.38 0.67
N GLU A 116 -10.24 6.36 1.51
CA GLU A 116 -11.38 5.74 2.21
C GLU A 116 -12.08 6.71 3.16
N ALA A 117 -11.33 7.54 3.89
CA ALA A 117 -11.91 8.53 4.80
C ALA A 117 -12.66 9.65 4.06
N LEU A 118 -12.21 10.05 2.88
CA LEU A 118 -12.79 11.15 2.12
C LEU A 118 -13.91 10.70 1.18
N GLN A 119 -13.76 9.55 0.51
CA GLN A 119 -14.64 9.11 -0.58
C GLN A 119 -15.14 7.67 -0.45
N GLY A 120 -14.57 6.87 0.44
CA GLY A 120 -14.92 5.47 0.64
C GLY A 120 -15.82 5.22 1.83
N ALA A 121 -15.67 4.06 2.46
CA ALA A 121 -16.49 3.59 3.59
C ALA A 121 -16.39 4.48 4.84
N GLY A 122 -15.29 5.23 4.98
CA GLY A 122 -15.05 6.16 6.08
C GLY A 122 -15.64 7.57 5.87
N LYS A 123 -16.31 7.84 4.75
CA LYS A 123 -16.84 9.17 4.44
C LYS A 123 -17.80 9.68 5.52
N GLY A 124 -17.54 10.89 6.02
CA GLY A 124 -18.34 11.53 7.07
C GLY A 124 -18.05 11.00 8.48
N LYS A 125 -16.99 10.22 8.68
CA LYS A 125 -16.53 9.78 10.00
C LYS A 125 -15.36 10.64 10.47
N ASP A 126 -15.35 10.99 11.76
CA ASP A 126 -14.27 11.78 12.37
C ASP A 126 -12.98 10.96 12.52
N ILE A 127 -13.12 9.65 12.75
CA ILE A 127 -11.99 8.72 12.93
C ILE A 127 -12.19 7.53 12.00
N VAL A 128 -11.19 7.28 11.16
CA VAL A 128 -11.12 6.12 10.26
C VAL A 128 -9.79 5.41 10.49
N TYR A 129 -9.87 4.14 10.82
CA TYR A 129 -8.70 3.28 10.82
C TYR A 129 -8.78 2.34 9.62
N TYR A 130 -7.90 2.55 8.66
CA TYR A 130 -7.80 1.75 7.46
C TYR A 130 -6.78 0.63 7.64
N VAL A 131 -7.15 -0.59 7.27
CA VAL A 131 -6.26 -1.75 7.29
C VAL A 131 -6.19 -2.33 5.88
N THR A 132 -4.99 -2.50 5.37
CA THR A 132 -4.76 -3.24 4.13
C THR A 132 -4.18 -4.61 4.43
N ILE A 133 -4.74 -5.64 3.78
CA ILE A 133 -4.28 -7.02 3.85
C ILE A 133 -4.03 -7.46 2.41
N SER A 134 -2.75 -7.48 2.04
CA SER A 134 -2.29 -7.82 0.70
C SER A 134 -1.08 -8.75 0.81
N THR A 135 -0.01 -8.54 0.07
CA THR A 135 1.27 -9.25 0.26
C THR A 135 1.72 -9.17 1.73
N GLY A 136 1.66 -7.97 2.32
CA GLY A 136 1.84 -7.69 3.74
C GLY A 136 0.56 -7.19 4.39
N ILE A 137 0.71 -6.60 5.58
CA ILE A 137 -0.34 -5.92 6.33
C ILE A 137 0.14 -4.51 6.66
N GLY A 138 -0.71 -3.51 6.42
CA GLY A 138 -0.45 -2.13 6.81
C GLY A 138 -1.68 -1.50 7.44
N GLY A 139 -1.50 -0.34 8.08
CA GLY A 139 -2.59 0.41 8.65
C GLY A 139 -2.36 1.92 8.58
N ALA A 140 -3.44 2.67 8.45
CA ALA A 140 -3.43 4.12 8.47
C ALA A 140 -4.53 4.64 9.39
N LEU A 141 -4.17 5.60 10.24
CA LEU A 141 -5.12 6.30 11.11
C LEU A 141 -5.41 7.68 10.53
N VAL A 142 -6.68 7.94 10.24
CA VAL A 142 -7.16 9.24 9.75
C VAL A 142 -8.10 9.83 10.79
N VAL A 143 -7.80 11.03 11.27
CA VAL A 143 -8.62 11.76 12.26
C VAL A 143 -8.96 13.12 11.70
N ASN A 144 -10.25 13.46 11.67
CA ASN A 144 -10.75 14.70 11.12
C ASN A 144 -10.17 14.99 9.71
N GLN A 145 -10.21 13.97 8.84
CA GLN A 145 -9.71 14.03 7.46
C GLN A 145 -8.20 14.33 7.33
N LYS A 146 -7.40 13.97 8.35
CA LYS A 146 -5.95 14.11 8.34
C LYS A 146 -5.30 12.80 8.75
N VAL A 147 -4.30 12.36 7.99
CA VAL A 147 -3.47 11.23 8.38
C VAL A 147 -2.69 11.55 9.63
N ILE A 148 -2.73 10.66 10.60
CA ILE A 148 -1.90 10.72 11.80
C ILE A 148 -0.65 9.86 11.55
N ALA A 149 0.35 10.48 10.97
CA ALA A 149 1.62 9.79 10.67
C ALA A 149 2.52 9.57 11.88
N GLY A 150 2.29 10.30 12.99
CA GLY A 150 3.18 10.26 14.15
C GLY A 150 4.53 10.93 13.87
N ARG A 151 5.46 10.80 14.83
CA ARG A 151 6.77 11.47 14.74
C ARG A 151 7.64 10.94 13.59
N ASN A 152 7.59 9.63 13.35
CA ASN A 152 8.49 8.92 12.41
C ASN A 152 7.74 8.30 11.22
N GLY A 153 6.48 8.70 10.97
CA GLY A 153 5.69 8.15 9.86
C GLY A 153 5.13 6.75 10.09
N HIS A 154 5.16 6.21 11.32
CA HIS A 154 4.73 4.83 11.60
C HIS A 154 3.43 4.74 12.42
N ALA A 155 2.77 5.85 12.73
CA ALA A 155 1.49 5.77 13.44
C ALA A 155 0.43 5.10 12.55
N GLY A 156 -0.27 4.13 13.13
CA GLY A 156 -1.23 3.30 12.39
C GLY A 156 -0.66 1.98 11.87
N GLU A 157 0.66 1.84 11.79
CA GLU A 157 1.29 0.60 11.33
C GLU A 157 1.05 -0.56 12.30
N ILE A 158 0.55 -1.68 11.77
CA ILE A 158 0.24 -2.87 12.57
C ILE A 158 0.99 -4.14 12.14
N ALA A 159 1.68 -4.12 11.00
CA ALA A 159 2.37 -5.31 10.46
C ALA A 159 3.18 -6.08 11.52
N ASN A 160 3.89 -5.35 12.38
CA ASN A 160 4.77 -5.90 13.41
C ASN A 160 4.13 -6.00 14.81
N LEU A 161 2.81 -5.83 14.91
CA LEU A 161 2.07 -6.02 16.15
C LEU A 161 2.11 -7.51 16.56
N ILE A 162 2.56 -7.76 17.79
CA ILE A 162 2.68 -9.14 18.31
C ILE A 162 1.30 -9.61 18.76
N ILE A 163 0.74 -10.59 18.08
CA ILE A 163 -0.54 -11.20 18.43
C ILE A 163 -0.36 -12.48 19.28
N ASP A 164 0.76 -13.18 19.13
CA ASP A 164 1.05 -14.38 19.90
C ASP A 164 2.58 -14.62 19.99
N ARG A 165 3.13 -14.56 21.20
CA ARG A 165 4.57 -14.74 21.46
C ARG A 165 5.05 -16.18 21.32
N ASN A 166 4.14 -17.15 21.23
CA ASN A 166 4.46 -18.58 21.14
C ASN A 166 4.56 -19.08 19.68
N ARG A 167 4.50 -18.16 18.71
CA ARG A 167 4.67 -18.50 17.30
C ARG A 167 6.15 -18.63 16.92
N GLU A 168 6.39 -19.23 15.76
CA GLU A 168 7.74 -19.33 15.22
C GLU A 168 8.25 -18.00 14.65
N LYS A 169 9.56 -17.82 14.65
CA LYS A 169 10.23 -16.72 13.97
C LYS A 169 10.24 -17.00 12.47
N VAL A 170 9.59 -16.13 11.68
CA VAL A 170 9.45 -16.32 10.22
C VAL A 170 10.47 -15.48 9.44
N ASN A 171 10.61 -14.19 9.79
CA ASN A 171 11.46 -13.24 9.08
C ASN A 171 12.04 -12.20 10.07
N TYR A 172 12.38 -10.99 9.58
CA TYR A 172 12.91 -9.90 10.41
C TYR A 172 11.88 -9.29 11.37
N LEU A 173 10.57 -9.47 11.13
CA LEU A 173 9.52 -8.99 12.03
C LEU A 173 9.55 -9.71 13.38
N ASN A 174 8.84 -9.20 14.36
CA ASN A 174 8.74 -9.83 15.68
C ASN A 174 8.17 -11.26 15.57
N VAL A 175 8.51 -12.10 16.56
CA VAL A 175 7.85 -13.40 16.73
C VAL A 175 6.36 -13.17 16.95
N GLY A 176 5.52 -13.85 16.17
CA GLY A 176 4.07 -13.71 16.23
C GLY A 176 3.55 -12.36 15.76
N ALA A 177 4.27 -11.67 14.88
CA ALA A 177 3.78 -10.49 14.22
C ALA A 177 2.56 -10.81 13.35
N VAL A 178 1.52 -9.95 13.38
CA VAL A 178 0.27 -10.20 12.66
C VAL A 178 0.48 -10.40 11.16
N GLU A 179 1.43 -9.69 10.55
CA GLU A 179 1.75 -9.88 9.13
C GLU A 179 2.26 -11.30 8.85
N ASN A 180 3.10 -11.85 9.72
CA ASN A 180 3.62 -13.22 9.58
C ASN A 180 2.54 -14.28 9.78
N GLU A 181 1.43 -13.94 10.38
CA GLU A 181 0.35 -14.88 10.68
C GLU A 181 -0.84 -14.74 9.72
N ALA A 182 -1.11 -13.53 9.19
CA ALA A 182 -2.38 -13.25 8.57
C ALA A 182 -2.32 -12.46 7.25
N SER A 183 -1.12 -12.18 6.73
CA SER A 183 -0.96 -11.57 5.40
C SER A 183 -1.19 -12.57 4.26
N GLY A 184 -1.33 -12.08 3.03
CA GLY A 184 -1.39 -12.92 1.83
C GLY A 184 -0.17 -13.83 1.69
N THR A 185 1.03 -13.33 2.04
CA THR A 185 2.25 -14.16 2.09
C THR A 185 2.15 -15.25 3.16
N ALA A 186 1.60 -14.94 4.33
CA ALA A 186 1.39 -15.92 5.39
C ALA A 186 0.38 -16.99 4.98
N ILE A 187 -0.73 -16.60 4.34
CA ILE A 187 -1.75 -17.53 3.81
C ILE A 187 -1.13 -18.45 2.76
N THR A 188 -0.35 -17.88 1.82
CA THR A 188 0.36 -18.66 0.80
C THR A 188 1.30 -19.67 1.43
N ARG A 189 2.12 -19.26 2.42
CA ARG A 189 3.03 -20.15 3.13
C ARG A 189 2.29 -21.30 3.84
N LYS A 190 1.20 -20.97 4.57
CA LYS A 190 0.35 -21.97 5.25
C LYS A 190 -0.29 -22.93 4.24
N GLY A 191 -0.74 -22.40 3.10
CA GLY A 191 -1.32 -23.19 2.01
C GLY A 191 -0.30 -24.14 1.37
N LYS A 192 0.90 -23.67 1.06
CA LYS A 192 2.00 -24.50 0.53
C LYS A 192 2.37 -25.63 1.49
N ALA A 193 2.46 -25.35 2.78
CA ALA A 193 2.72 -26.35 3.80
C ALA A 193 1.62 -27.42 3.89
N ALA A 194 0.35 -27.06 3.63
CA ALA A 194 -0.79 -27.95 3.72
C ALA A 194 -1.06 -28.75 2.45
N PHE A 195 -0.79 -28.20 1.27
CA PHE A 195 -1.19 -28.74 -0.02
C PHE A 195 -0.05 -28.99 -1.02
N GLY A 196 1.17 -28.52 -0.67
CA GLY A 196 2.35 -28.61 -1.54
C GLY A 196 2.61 -27.33 -2.35
N GLU A 197 3.86 -27.16 -2.75
CA GLU A 197 4.35 -25.98 -3.48
C GLU A 197 3.64 -25.78 -4.84
N ASP A 198 3.33 -26.87 -5.54
CA ASP A 198 2.71 -26.82 -6.86
C ASP A 198 1.20 -26.49 -6.79
N ALA A 199 0.55 -26.80 -5.68
CA ALA A 199 -0.89 -26.61 -5.50
C ALA A 199 -1.28 -25.19 -5.11
N VAL A 200 -0.34 -24.40 -4.53
CA VAL A 200 -0.59 -23.06 -4.04
C VAL A 200 0.52 -22.14 -4.50
N GLN A 201 0.19 -21.15 -5.32
CA GLN A 201 1.11 -20.11 -5.77
C GLN A 201 0.87 -18.78 -5.03
N HIS A 202 -0.37 -18.51 -4.62
CA HIS A 202 -0.79 -17.30 -3.91
C HIS A 202 -1.97 -17.58 -2.97
N ALA A 203 -2.28 -16.62 -2.10
CA ALA A 203 -3.37 -16.74 -1.13
C ALA A 203 -4.74 -17.04 -1.77
N GLY A 204 -4.98 -16.56 -2.98
CA GLY A 204 -6.21 -16.82 -3.73
C GLY A 204 -6.48 -18.30 -3.96
N ASP A 205 -5.44 -19.12 -4.16
CA ASP A 205 -5.59 -20.57 -4.33
C ASP A 205 -6.15 -21.23 -3.08
N VAL A 206 -5.73 -20.76 -1.90
CA VAL A 206 -6.27 -21.24 -0.62
C VAL A 206 -7.73 -20.84 -0.47
N PHE A 207 -8.09 -19.60 -0.82
CA PHE A 207 -9.48 -19.15 -0.80
C PHE A 207 -10.36 -19.91 -1.79
N ASP A 208 -9.84 -20.27 -2.96
CA ASP A 208 -10.57 -21.07 -3.93
C ASP A 208 -10.81 -22.52 -3.46
N LEU A 209 -9.83 -23.11 -2.77
CA LEU A 209 -10.00 -24.41 -2.12
C LEU A 209 -11.05 -24.33 -1.00
N ALA A 210 -11.03 -23.27 -0.17
CA ALA A 210 -12.01 -23.05 0.88
C ALA A 210 -13.41 -22.87 0.32
N ARG A 211 -13.61 -22.10 -0.75
CA ARG A 211 -14.91 -21.95 -1.45
C ARG A 211 -15.44 -23.27 -2.00
N LYS A 212 -14.57 -24.21 -2.33
CA LYS A 212 -14.93 -25.57 -2.77
C LYS A 212 -15.20 -26.53 -1.60
N GLY A 213 -15.18 -26.03 -0.35
CA GLY A 213 -15.47 -26.81 0.85
C GLY A 213 -14.29 -27.66 1.35
N ASN A 214 -13.05 -27.37 0.94
CA ASN A 214 -11.88 -28.08 1.47
C ASN A 214 -11.68 -27.74 2.94
N ALA A 215 -11.81 -28.73 3.83
CA ALA A 215 -11.78 -28.55 5.28
C ALA A 215 -10.47 -27.91 5.76
N LYS A 216 -9.32 -28.33 5.21
CA LYS A 216 -8.01 -27.80 5.60
C LYS A 216 -7.81 -26.33 5.16
N ALA A 217 -8.33 -25.96 3.99
CA ALA A 217 -8.32 -24.58 3.53
C ALA A 217 -9.23 -23.69 4.39
N LEU A 218 -10.39 -24.20 4.81
CA LEU A 218 -11.29 -23.51 5.75
C LEU A 218 -10.59 -23.28 7.09
N GLU A 219 -9.93 -24.29 7.67
CA GLU A 219 -9.14 -24.14 8.91
C GLU A 219 -8.08 -23.02 8.79
N ILE A 220 -7.37 -22.95 7.65
CA ILE A 220 -6.39 -21.88 7.41
C ILE A 220 -7.07 -20.51 7.39
N CYS A 221 -8.20 -20.38 6.67
CA CYS A 221 -8.96 -19.13 6.60
C CYS A 221 -9.48 -18.68 7.97
N ASP A 222 -10.03 -19.62 8.77
CA ASP A 222 -10.54 -19.35 10.10
C ASP A 222 -9.42 -18.91 11.05
N ALA A 223 -8.28 -19.59 11.03
CA ALA A 223 -7.12 -19.22 11.84
C ALA A 223 -6.60 -17.81 11.47
N VAL A 224 -6.53 -17.50 10.19
CA VAL A 224 -6.10 -16.18 9.71
C VAL A 224 -7.11 -15.10 10.10
N ALA A 225 -8.41 -15.35 9.95
CA ALA A 225 -9.46 -14.42 10.36
C ALA A 225 -9.41 -14.16 11.87
N TYR A 226 -9.19 -15.20 12.68
CA TYR A 226 -9.03 -15.06 14.13
C TYR A 226 -7.81 -14.22 14.49
N ASP A 227 -6.67 -14.46 13.83
CA ASP A 227 -5.42 -13.71 14.06
C ASP A 227 -5.56 -12.23 13.66
N GLN A 228 -6.41 -11.89 12.68
CA GLN A 228 -6.69 -10.51 12.26
C GLN A 228 -7.71 -9.81 13.13
N ILE A 229 -8.87 -10.42 13.34
CA ILE A 229 -10.09 -9.73 13.84
C ILE A 229 -10.47 -10.22 15.24
N GLY A 230 -10.30 -11.50 15.55
CA GLY A 230 -10.76 -12.11 16.79
C GLY A 230 -10.09 -11.56 18.05
N ARG A 231 -8.95 -10.90 17.91
CA ARG A 231 -8.23 -10.25 19.03
C ARG A 231 -8.58 -8.76 19.19
N ALA A 232 -9.32 -8.18 18.27
CA ALA A 232 -9.82 -6.82 18.38
C ALA A 232 -11.09 -6.72 19.27
N HIS A 233 -11.58 -7.85 19.77
CA HIS A 233 -12.82 -7.97 20.51
C HIS A 233 -12.57 -8.35 21.98
N VAL A 234 -11.72 -7.59 22.65
CA VAL A 234 -11.56 -7.73 24.11
C VAL A 234 -11.88 -6.42 24.80
#